data_253d68b0d8f537f02e203a06bc48a2f7
#
_entry.id   253d68b0d8f537f02e203a06bc48a2f7
#
_cell.length_a   1.000
_cell.length_b   1.000
_cell.length_c   1.000
_cell.angle_alpha   90.00
_cell.angle_beta   90.00
_cell.angle_gamma   90.00
#
_symmetry.space_group_name_H-M   'P 1'
#
loop_
_entity.id
_entity.type
_entity.pdbx_description
1 polymer ?
#
loop_
_entity_poly.entity_id
_entity_poly.type
_entity_poly.pdbx_seq_one_letter_code
_entity_poly.pdbx_strand_id
1 'polypeptide(L)'
;MRKIGILIAILTIISCKQEPAIDYVILSGKITNKSVGEFTFNSLDRSIKKTIEVAEDGSFIDTLTVEEGNYVIYDGKNRASVNINKGDNLEINYDANDFENTLAFSGIGSEKNNYLLAKSKKESELMGEGTAIYLLEEDAYKAKINEIKSSSEALLDAATGISEDFKATEKRNIKYTYLSMVDKYEMYHGHYAKKEGFKASEEFLNEMGTISYDNEEDFLTSSVYENLVNSHYQKEAAELAKNDSISKDVAFLKIAANIANDTIKNKLVYVNSKFGITYTNDLEGFYSAFMAASTNEVNKKDITDSYNKLKSLAKGMVSPKFEGYENFKGGTTSLDDLKGKFVYVDVWATWCGPCKAEIPFLKELEAKYHGKNIEFVSISVDVAKDHDKWKTMVEEEDLKGIQLFSDKNWQSDFVTGYLIKGIPRFILIDPNGNIVSSNAPRPSEKKLIEMFDENNI
;
A
#
# COMPACT_ATOMS: atom_id res chain seq x y z
N MET A 1 21.12 -31.59 84.10
CA MET A 1 20.06 -30.75 83.52
C MET A 1 20.66 -30.02 82.34
N ARG A 2 20.44 -30.49 81.16
CA ARG A 2 20.95 -29.89 79.85
C ARG A 2 19.89 -28.93 79.35
N LYS A 3 20.24 -27.68 79.28
CA LYS A 3 19.39 -26.67 78.67
C LYS A 3 19.62 -26.69 77.11
N ILE A 4 18.56 -27.05 76.38
CA ILE A 4 18.52 -26.98 74.93
C ILE A 4 18.05 -25.56 74.53
N GLY A 5 18.94 -24.76 73.95
CA GLY A 5 18.58 -23.47 73.36
C GLY A 5 18.02 -23.67 71.96
N ILE A 6 16.77 -23.30 71.75
CA ILE A 6 16.11 -23.31 70.43
C ILE A 6 16.49 -21.98 69.75
N LEU A 7 17.26 -22.07 68.63
CA LEU A 7 17.58 -20.93 67.75
C LEU A 7 16.47 -20.80 66.74
N ILE A 8 15.61 -19.79 66.88
CA ILE A 8 14.57 -19.47 65.88
C ILE A 8 15.25 -18.63 64.78
N ALA A 9 15.47 -19.23 63.60
CA ALA A 9 15.87 -18.53 62.41
C ALA A 9 14.67 -17.83 61.78
N ILE A 10 14.59 -16.52 61.84
CA ILE A 10 13.59 -15.71 61.15
C ILE A 10 14.01 -15.63 59.70
N LEU A 11 13.35 -16.41 58.80
CA LEU A 11 13.43 -16.21 57.33
C LEU A 11 12.61 -14.98 56.98
N THR A 12 13.28 -13.86 56.69
CA THR A 12 12.66 -12.72 56.04
C THR A 12 12.47 -13.05 54.56
N ILE A 13 11.27 -13.34 54.15
CA ILE A 13 10.87 -13.45 52.75
C ILE A 13 10.82 -12.04 52.20
N ILE A 14 11.87 -11.64 51.47
CA ILE A 14 11.84 -10.43 50.66
C ILE A 14 11.00 -10.78 49.42
N SER A 15 9.69 -10.51 49.51
CA SER A 15 8.83 -10.50 48.31
C SER A 15 9.19 -9.30 47.47
N CYS A 16 9.99 -9.50 46.44
CA CYS A 16 10.07 -8.51 45.35
C CYS A 16 8.69 -8.43 44.72
N LYS A 17 7.91 -7.40 45.02
CA LYS A 17 6.77 -7.04 44.22
C LYS A 17 7.37 -6.62 42.85
N GLN A 18 7.24 -7.47 41.84
CA GLN A 18 7.49 -7.10 40.46
C GLN A 18 6.43 -6.04 40.12
N GLU A 19 6.85 -4.82 39.88
CA GLU A 19 5.96 -3.81 39.35
C GLU A 19 5.35 -4.33 38.04
N PRO A 20 4.04 -4.11 37.80
CA PRO A 20 3.44 -4.53 36.55
C PRO A 20 4.20 -3.92 35.38
N ALA A 21 4.54 -4.74 34.41
CA ALA A 21 5.23 -4.26 33.20
C ALA A 21 4.36 -3.17 32.54
N ILE A 22 4.98 -2.07 32.16
CA ILE A 22 4.29 -0.99 31.44
C ILE A 22 3.91 -1.54 30.08
N ASP A 23 2.61 -1.54 29.76
CA ASP A 23 2.03 -2.08 28.52
C ASP A 23 1.52 -0.97 27.56
N TYR A 24 1.85 0.27 27.84
CA TYR A 24 1.45 1.44 27.10
C TYR A 24 2.65 2.34 26.74
N VAL A 25 2.40 3.29 25.84
CA VAL A 25 3.33 4.34 25.40
C VAL A 25 2.68 5.68 25.67
N ILE A 26 3.45 6.66 26.17
CA ILE A 26 3.03 8.05 26.22
C ILE A 26 3.61 8.78 25.02
N LEU A 27 2.73 9.43 24.26
CA LEU A 27 3.12 10.31 23.17
C LEU A 27 2.70 11.72 23.50
N SER A 28 3.65 12.64 23.57
CA SER A 28 3.41 14.04 23.91
C SER A 28 4.22 14.98 23.02
N GLY A 29 3.96 16.29 23.09
CA GLY A 29 4.77 17.26 22.39
C GLY A 29 4.04 18.55 22.05
N LYS A 30 4.64 19.31 21.11
CA LYS A 30 4.10 20.58 20.66
C LYS A 30 4.30 20.77 19.14
N ILE A 31 3.21 21.11 18.47
CA ILE A 31 3.17 21.47 17.05
C ILE A 31 2.98 22.99 16.97
N THR A 32 4.00 23.72 16.52
CA THR A 32 3.88 25.12 16.20
C THR A 32 3.34 25.29 14.78
N ASN A 33 2.60 26.37 14.52
CA ASN A 33 1.98 26.63 13.21
C ASN A 33 1.18 25.44 12.69
N LYS A 34 0.43 24.74 13.60
CA LYS A 34 -0.29 23.51 13.25
C LYS A 34 -1.19 23.72 12.04
N SER A 35 -1.26 22.70 11.16
CA SER A 35 -2.16 22.66 10.02
C SER A 35 -3.62 22.50 10.46
N VAL A 36 -4.58 22.74 9.55
CA VAL A 36 -6.02 22.52 9.79
C VAL A 36 -6.41 21.04 9.83
N GLY A 37 -5.45 20.12 9.56
CA GLY A 37 -5.71 18.68 9.51
C GLY A 37 -5.78 18.03 10.89
N GLU A 38 -6.31 16.79 10.90
CA GLU A 38 -6.27 15.94 12.09
C GLU A 38 -4.84 15.46 12.34
N PHE A 39 -4.39 15.50 13.60
CA PHE A 39 -3.15 14.82 13.98
C PHE A 39 -3.45 13.37 14.30
N THR A 40 -2.88 12.46 13.53
CA THR A 40 -3.19 11.03 13.62
C THR A 40 -1.93 10.18 13.82
N PHE A 41 -2.11 9.10 14.58
CA PHE A 41 -1.15 8.03 14.76
C PHE A 41 -1.69 6.76 14.07
N ASN A 42 -0.91 6.18 13.17
CA ASN A 42 -1.38 5.13 12.29
C ASN A 42 -0.39 3.97 12.22
N SER A 43 -0.88 2.72 12.16
CA SER A 43 -0.04 1.59 11.74
C SER A 43 0.30 1.67 10.25
N LEU A 44 1.40 1.03 9.82
CA LEU A 44 1.83 1.04 8.42
C LEU A 44 0.78 0.42 7.48
N ASP A 45 0.07 -0.60 7.94
CA ASP A 45 -1.02 -1.28 7.22
C ASP A 45 -2.37 -0.57 7.31
N ARG A 46 -2.44 0.55 8.08
CA ARG A 46 -3.64 1.36 8.34
C ARG A 46 -4.75 0.61 9.10
N SER A 47 -4.45 -0.54 9.71
CA SER A 47 -5.41 -1.24 10.58
C SER A 47 -5.68 -0.48 11.88
N ILE A 48 -4.70 0.31 12.34
CA ILE A 48 -4.81 1.21 13.49
C ILE A 48 -4.77 2.65 12.95
N LYS A 49 -5.81 3.43 13.25
CA LYS A 49 -5.83 4.88 13.08
C LYS A 49 -6.36 5.49 14.38
N LYS A 50 -5.55 6.28 15.05
CA LYS A 50 -5.94 7.04 16.24
C LYS A 50 -5.74 8.53 15.99
N THR A 51 -6.79 9.34 16.18
CA THR A 51 -6.68 10.78 16.18
C THR A 51 -6.22 11.22 17.59
N ILE A 52 -5.18 12.05 17.65
CA ILE A 52 -4.64 12.64 18.87
C ILE A 52 -5.11 14.08 18.93
N GLU A 53 -5.71 14.46 20.07
CA GLU A 53 -6.19 15.82 20.28
C GLU A 53 -5.03 16.78 20.48
N VAL A 54 -5.00 17.86 19.70
CA VAL A 54 -4.01 18.94 19.79
C VAL A 54 -4.69 20.20 20.28
N ALA A 55 -4.25 20.70 21.44
CA ALA A 55 -4.76 21.91 22.06
C ALA A 55 -4.56 23.16 21.17
N GLU A 56 -5.20 24.28 21.53
CA GLU A 56 -5.07 25.53 20.75
C GLU A 56 -3.65 26.06 20.71
N ASP A 57 -2.85 25.86 21.79
CA ASP A 57 -1.45 26.27 21.87
C ASP A 57 -0.50 25.31 21.14
N GLY A 58 -1.04 24.26 20.49
CA GLY A 58 -0.32 23.23 19.75
C GLY A 58 0.19 22.09 20.60
N SER A 59 0.00 22.08 21.92
CA SER A 59 0.41 20.97 22.79
C SER A 59 -0.50 19.76 22.64
N PHE A 60 0.04 18.56 22.82
CA PHE A 60 -0.72 17.32 22.88
C PHE A 60 -0.08 16.33 23.85
N ILE A 61 -0.89 15.43 24.39
CA ILE A 61 -0.49 14.26 25.14
C ILE A 61 -1.54 13.16 24.97
N ASP A 62 -1.10 11.95 24.73
CA ASP A 62 -1.98 10.78 24.64
C ASP A 62 -1.26 9.52 25.15
N THR A 63 -2.04 8.56 25.60
CA THR A 63 -1.56 7.23 26.02
C THR A 63 -2.02 6.20 24.99
N LEU A 64 -1.08 5.47 24.43
CA LEU A 64 -1.30 4.50 23.37
C LEU A 64 -1.07 3.08 23.91
N THR A 65 -2.08 2.23 23.81
CA THR A 65 -1.96 0.80 24.06
C THR A 65 -1.90 0.11 22.70
N VAL A 66 -0.70 -0.08 22.20
CA VAL A 66 -0.42 -0.63 20.87
C VAL A 66 0.79 -1.56 20.96
N GLU A 67 0.94 -2.44 19.97
CA GLU A 67 2.11 -3.32 19.90
C GLU A 67 3.39 -2.51 19.56
N GLU A 68 4.54 -3.05 19.93
CA GLU A 68 5.84 -2.48 19.60
C GLU A 68 6.08 -2.52 18.09
N GLY A 69 6.72 -1.47 17.54
CA GLY A 69 7.00 -1.43 16.11
C GLY A 69 7.00 -0.05 15.49
N ASN A 70 6.86 -0.05 14.17
CA ASN A 70 6.89 1.17 13.35
C ASN A 70 5.48 1.69 13.08
N TYR A 71 5.28 2.97 13.34
CA TYR A 71 4.04 3.70 13.13
C TYR A 71 4.31 4.99 12.35
N VAL A 72 3.25 5.69 12.01
CA VAL A 72 3.30 6.96 11.28
C VAL A 72 2.47 7.99 12.01
N ILE A 73 3.05 9.14 12.30
CA ILE A 73 2.32 10.36 12.66
C ILE A 73 2.03 11.17 11.41
N TYR A 74 0.84 11.78 11.35
CA TYR A 74 0.40 12.59 10.21
C TYR A 74 -0.51 13.73 10.70
N ASP A 75 -0.24 14.98 10.29
CA ASP A 75 -0.96 16.18 10.73
C ASP A 75 -1.88 16.79 9.64
N GLY A 76 -2.18 16.03 8.60
CA GLY A 76 -2.93 16.52 7.44
C GLY A 76 -2.03 17.02 6.30
N LYS A 77 -0.76 17.34 6.57
CA LYS A 77 0.23 17.80 5.60
C LYS A 77 1.55 17.03 5.74
N ASN A 78 2.11 17.01 6.94
CA ASN A 78 3.43 16.46 7.25
C ASN A 78 3.30 15.02 7.77
N ARG A 79 4.31 14.20 7.50
CA ARG A 79 4.34 12.79 7.87
C ARG A 79 5.71 12.40 8.37
N ALA A 80 5.79 11.67 9.50
CA ALA A 80 7.00 11.02 9.97
C ALA A 80 6.74 9.60 10.46
N SER A 81 7.74 8.74 10.30
CA SER A 81 7.77 7.43 10.94
C SER A 81 8.24 7.56 12.38
N VAL A 82 7.63 6.81 13.28
CA VAL A 82 8.03 6.66 14.67
C VAL A 82 8.12 5.18 15.01
N ASN A 83 9.20 4.80 15.70
CA ASN A 83 9.37 3.46 16.25
C ASN A 83 9.12 3.52 17.75
N ILE A 84 8.23 2.70 18.27
CA ILE A 84 7.84 2.69 19.67
C ILE A 84 7.99 1.33 20.31
N ASN A 85 8.36 1.33 21.59
CA ASN A 85 8.35 0.18 22.47
C ASN A 85 7.46 0.45 23.68
N LYS A 86 6.91 -0.59 24.29
CA LYS A 86 6.16 -0.47 25.56
C LYS A 86 7.03 0.18 26.62
N GLY A 87 6.48 1.19 27.28
CA GLY A 87 7.20 2.00 28.27
C GLY A 87 7.90 3.25 27.69
N ASP A 88 7.88 3.48 26.39
CA ASP A 88 8.37 4.74 25.82
C ASP A 88 7.50 5.92 26.33
N ASN A 89 8.16 7.05 26.58
CA ASN A 89 7.55 8.35 26.87
C ASN A 89 8.17 9.35 25.88
N LEU A 90 7.64 9.33 24.66
CA LEU A 90 8.22 10.03 23.51
C LEU A 90 7.59 11.40 23.37
N GLU A 91 8.43 12.43 23.41
CA GLU A 91 8.04 13.79 23.13
C GLU A 91 8.43 14.17 21.69
N ILE A 92 7.49 14.74 20.92
CA ILE A 92 7.63 15.10 19.52
C ILE A 92 7.35 16.59 19.35
N ASN A 93 8.33 17.34 18.92
CA ASN A 93 8.22 18.79 18.72
C ASN A 93 8.59 19.14 17.28
N TYR A 94 7.78 20.00 16.65
CA TYR A 94 8.09 20.54 15.31
C TYR A 94 7.28 21.79 14.97
N ASP A 95 7.75 22.51 13.96
CA ASP A 95 7.00 23.55 13.25
C ASP A 95 6.37 22.97 11.98
N ALA A 96 5.04 23.03 11.86
CA ALA A 96 4.35 22.44 10.69
C ALA A 96 4.67 23.16 9.36
N ASN A 97 5.20 24.39 9.39
CA ASN A 97 5.65 25.10 8.20
C ASN A 97 7.09 24.76 7.80
N ASP A 98 7.89 24.27 8.76
CA ASP A 98 9.30 23.87 8.55
C ASP A 98 9.57 22.48 9.19
N PHE A 99 8.73 21.53 8.82
CA PHE A 99 8.70 20.20 9.43
C PHE A 99 10.04 19.46 9.33
N GLU A 100 10.62 19.44 8.14
CA GLU A 100 11.85 18.70 7.86
C GLU A 100 13.05 19.16 8.70
N ASN A 101 13.13 20.46 8.99
CA ASN A 101 14.27 21.02 9.75
C ASN A 101 14.02 21.06 11.26
N THR A 102 12.76 21.04 11.69
CA THR A 102 12.39 21.27 13.09
C THR A 102 11.91 20.02 13.82
N LEU A 103 11.58 18.93 13.11
CA LEU A 103 11.18 17.68 13.76
C LEU A 103 12.30 17.16 14.67
N ALA A 104 11.97 16.98 15.95
CA ALA A 104 12.87 16.47 16.97
C ALA A 104 12.10 15.55 17.94
N PHE A 105 12.80 14.54 18.44
CA PHE A 105 12.31 13.62 19.45
C PHE A 105 13.10 13.79 20.74
N SER A 106 12.41 13.79 21.89
CA SER A 106 13.00 13.77 23.23
C SER A 106 12.26 12.79 24.14
N GLY A 107 12.79 12.57 25.36
CA GLY A 107 12.21 11.61 26.29
C GLY A 107 12.65 10.15 26.04
N ILE A 108 12.00 9.21 26.72
CA ILE A 108 12.31 7.77 26.64
C ILE A 108 11.89 7.23 25.27
N GLY A 109 12.81 6.61 24.55
CA GLY A 109 12.61 6.09 23.19
C GLY A 109 13.01 7.08 22.09
N SER A 110 13.51 8.27 22.45
CA SER A 110 13.93 9.29 21.47
C SER A 110 15.19 8.94 20.71
N GLU A 111 16.14 8.23 21.31
CA GLU A 111 17.45 7.93 20.70
C GLU A 111 17.31 7.17 19.40
N LYS A 112 16.50 6.10 19.39
CA LYS A 112 16.21 5.31 18.16
C LYS A 112 15.46 6.14 17.12
N ASN A 113 14.53 6.99 17.54
CA ASN A 113 13.75 7.82 16.63
C ASN A 113 14.60 8.95 16.01
N ASN A 114 15.49 9.57 16.78
CA ASN A 114 16.44 10.56 16.28
C ASN A 114 17.45 9.92 15.30
N TYR A 115 17.92 8.71 15.60
CA TYR A 115 18.74 7.95 14.65
C TYR A 115 17.99 7.69 13.33
N LEU A 116 16.76 7.18 13.37
CA LEU A 116 15.96 6.91 12.19
C LEU A 116 15.70 8.18 11.37
N LEU A 117 15.44 9.31 12.04
CA LEU A 117 15.27 10.60 11.40
C LEU A 117 16.56 11.07 10.70
N ALA A 118 17.70 10.97 11.38
CA ALA A 118 19.00 11.34 10.81
C ALA A 118 19.37 10.46 9.61
N LYS A 119 19.12 9.15 9.71
CA LYS A 119 19.29 8.19 8.62
C LYS A 119 18.42 8.57 7.43
N SER A 120 17.12 8.78 7.62
CA SER A 120 16.18 9.13 6.55
C SER A 120 16.60 10.43 5.83
N LYS A 121 17.00 11.46 6.58
CA LYS A 121 17.52 12.70 6.00
C LYS A 121 18.78 12.47 5.17
N LYS A 122 19.72 11.67 5.67
CA LYS A 122 20.97 11.37 4.97
C LYS A 122 20.73 10.54 3.71
N GLU A 123 19.88 9.55 3.78
CA GLU A 123 19.48 8.74 2.63
C GLU A 123 18.81 9.61 1.54
N SER A 124 17.89 10.51 1.93
CA SER A 124 17.23 11.45 1.02
C SER A 124 18.21 12.41 0.35
N GLU A 125 19.14 12.98 1.14
CA GLU A 125 20.22 13.84 0.62
C GLU A 125 21.06 13.12 -0.45
N LEU A 126 21.47 11.88 -0.15
CA LEU A 126 22.31 11.08 -1.04
C LEU A 126 21.56 10.56 -2.27
N MET A 127 20.26 10.26 -2.15
CA MET A 127 19.40 9.88 -3.28
C MET A 127 19.29 11.01 -4.31
N GLY A 128 19.33 12.26 -3.86
CA GLY A 128 19.17 13.43 -4.70
C GLY A 128 17.71 13.69 -5.11
N GLU A 129 17.52 14.57 -6.06
CA GLU A 129 16.18 14.99 -6.47
C GLU A 129 15.49 13.98 -7.41
N GLY A 130 14.24 13.67 -7.09
CA GLY A 130 13.35 12.90 -7.95
C GLY A 130 13.88 11.51 -8.32
N THR A 131 14.04 11.27 -9.60
CA THR A 131 14.43 9.96 -10.16
C THR A 131 15.85 9.94 -10.73
N ALA A 132 16.64 10.98 -10.47
CA ALA A 132 17.97 11.18 -11.06
C ALA A 132 18.93 10.00 -10.80
N ILE A 133 18.86 9.38 -9.62
CA ILE A 133 19.66 8.22 -9.28
C ILE A 133 19.45 7.05 -10.27
N TYR A 134 18.24 6.86 -10.79
CA TYR A 134 17.92 5.80 -11.74
C TYR A 134 18.39 6.08 -13.18
N LEU A 135 18.92 7.28 -13.46
CA LEU A 135 19.56 7.57 -14.73
C LEU A 135 21.04 7.17 -14.78
N LEU A 136 21.62 6.82 -13.62
CA LEU A 136 23.00 6.39 -13.51
C LEU A 136 23.18 5.00 -14.13
N GLU A 137 24.28 4.78 -14.83
CA GLU A 137 24.70 3.46 -15.30
C GLU A 137 25.16 2.59 -14.11
N GLU A 138 25.25 1.26 -14.29
CA GLU A 138 25.44 0.27 -13.23
C GLU A 138 26.54 0.62 -12.23
N ASP A 139 27.75 0.94 -12.69
CA ASP A 139 28.88 1.23 -11.80
C ASP A 139 28.64 2.47 -10.95
N ALA A 140 28.13 3.55 -11.55
CA ALA A 140 27.84 4.80 -10.87
C ALA A 140 26.65 4.63 -9.90
N TYR A 141 25.63 3.88 -10.31
CA TYR A 141 24.51 3.55 -9.44
C TYR A 141 24.97 2.70 -8.26
N LYS A 142 25.77 1.65 -8.50
CA LYS A 142 26.33 0.77 -7.47
C LYS A 142 27.18 1.54 -6.46
N ALA A 143 28.03 2.45 -6.95
CA ALA A 143 28.81 3.33 -6.08
C ALA A 143 27.91 4.20 -5.20
N LYS A 144 26.84 4.76 -5.77
CA LYS A 144 25.89 5.62 -5.06
C LYS A 144 25.10 4.88 -3.99
N ILE A 145 24.57 3.70 -4.28
CA ILE A 145 23.84 2.91 -3.28
C ILE A 145 24.77 2.35 -2.19
N ASN A 146 26.04 2.07 -2.49
CA ASN A 146 27.05 1.73 -1.47
C ASN A 146 27.37 2.92 -0.56
N GLU A 147 27.42 4.16 -1.09
CA GLU A 147 27.58 5.37 -0.30
C GLU A 147 26.42 5.55 0.68
N ILE A 148 25.17 5.33 0.22
CA ILE A 148 23.97 5.39 1.06
C ILE A 148 24.05 4.35 2.17
N LYS A 149 24.35 3.09 1.84
CA LYS A 149 24.52 1.99 2.80
C LYS A 149 25.56 2.33 3.86
N SER A 150 26.78 2.68 3.43
CA SER A 150 27.90 2.96 4.33
C SER A 150 27.62 4.18 5.25
N SER A 151 26.92 5.20 4.74
CA SER A 151 26.51 6.34 5.55
C SER A 151 25.47 5.95 6.61
N SER A 152 24.53 5.07 6.28
CA SER A 152 23.53 4.55 7.22
C SER A 152 24.18 3.67 8.29
N GLU A 153 25.15 2.82 7.92
CA GLU A 153 25.93 2.00 8.84
C GLU A 153 26.76 2.89 9.81
N ALA A 154 27.42 3.93 9.30
CA ALA A 154 28.19 4.87 10.11
C ALA A 154 27.32 5.63 11.12
N LEU A 155 26.12 6.06 10.73
CA LEU A 155 25.15 6.66 11.64
C LEU A 155 24.71 5.70 12.75
N LEU A 156 24.49 4.43 12.42
CA LEU A 156 24.10 3.41 13.39
C LEU A 156 25.23 3.11 14.39
N ASP A 157 26.46 3.00 13.91
CA ASP A 157 27.63 2.74 14.75
C ASP A 157 27.93 3.94 15.70
N ALA A 158 27.64 5.16 15.27
CA ALA A 158 27.78 6.37 16.10
C ALA A 158 26.62 6.57 17.10
N ALA A 159 25.49 5.90 16.89
CA ALA A 159 24.31 6.08 17.73
C ALA A 159 24.50 5.50 19.13
N THR A 160 24.19 6.30 20.16
CA THR A 160 24.27 5.94 21.58
C THR A 160 22.86 5.82 22.18
N GLY A 161 22.73 5.08 23.29
CA GLY A 161 21.44 4.93 23.98
C GLY A 161 20.45 4.00 23.27
N ILE A 162 20.87 3.34 22.19
CA ILE A 162 20.05 2.38 21.42
C ILE A 162 20.44 0.96 21.82
N SER A 163 19.43 0.08 22.00
CA SER A 163 19.66 -1.33 22.37
C SER A 163 20.43 -2.11 21.28
N GLU A 164 21.19 -3.10 21.69
CA GLU A 164 21.93 -3.95 20.75
C GLU A 164 20.99 -4.78 19.84
N ASP A 165 19.81 -5.16 20.33
CA ASP A 165 18.79 -5.86 19.53
C ASP A 165 18.27 -4.94 18.40
N PHE A 166 17.99 -3.67 18.72
CA PHE A 166 17.60 -2.71 17.68
C PHE A 166 18.73 -2.52 16.67
N LYS A 167 19.98 -2.37 17.11
CA LYS A 167 21.12 -2.24 16.19
C LYS A 167 21.29 -3.44 15.29
N ALA A 168 21.12 -4.66 15.83
CA ALA A 168 21.21 -5.88 15.05
C ALA A 168 20.11 -5.95 13.95
N THR A 169 18.88 -5.63 14.32
CA THR A 169 17.76 -5.56 13.38
C THR A 169 17.98 -4.47 12.33
N GLU A 170 18.46 -3.30 12.74
CA GLU A 170 18.66 -2.18 11.83
C GLU A 170 19.83 -2.43 10.85
N LYS A 171 20.89 -3.15 11.26
CA LYS A 171 21.93 -3.62 10.32
C LYS A 171 21.35 -4.50 9.21
N ARG A 172 20.40 -5.38 9.55
CA ARG A 172 19.69 -6.18 8.54
C ARG A 172 18.83 -5.29 7.64
N ASN A 173 18.11 -4.31 8.22
CA ASN A 173 17.29 -3.37 7.45
C ASN A 173 18.11 -2.52 6.47
N ILE A 174 19.29 -2.05 6.86
CA ILE A 174 20.21 -1.33 5.97
C ILE A 174 20.64 -2.23 4.81
N LYS A 175 21.00 -3.50 5.08
CA LYS A 175 21.30 -4.48 4.04
C LYS A 175 20.12 -4.69 3.10
N TYR A 176 18.91 -4.86 3.64
CA TYR A 176 17.69 -5.06 2.83
C TYR A 176 17.36 -3.83 2.00
N THR A 177 17.54 -2.62 2.53
CA THR A 177 17.35 -1.37 1.76
C THR A 177 18.31 -1.34 0.57
N TYR A 178 19.57 -1.64 0.78
CA TYR A 178 20.56 -1.74 -0.29
C TYR A 178 20.16 -2.78 -1.36
N LEU A 179 19.80 -4.01 -0.94
CA LEU A 179 19.36 -5.06 -1.85
C LEU A 179 18.07 -4.71 -2.58
N SER A 180 17.16 -4.00 -1.92
CA SER A 180 15.94 -3.49 -2.58
C SER A 180 16.24 -2.47 -3.68
N MET A 181 17.30 -1.67 -3.52
CA MET A 181 17.76 -0.76 -4.57
C MET A 181 18.37 -1.53 -5.74
N VAL A 182 19.16 -2.57 -5.47
CA VAL A 182 19.69 -3.48 -6.50
C VAL A 182 18.55 -4.17 -7.25
N ASP A 183 17.56 -4.70 -6.54
CA ASP A 183 16.41 -5.44 -7.09
C ASP A 183 15.56 -4.59 -8.06
N LYS A 184 15.40 -3.30 -7.76
CA LYS A 184 14.58 -2.35 -8.53
C LYS A 184 15.30 -1.68 -9.69
N TYR A 185 16.62 -1.75 -9.73
CA TYR A 185 17.42 -0.99 -10.70
C TYR A 185 17.03 -1.30 -12.14
N GLU A 186 16.94 -2.56 -12.53
CA GLU A 186 16.60 -2.97 -13.90
C GLU A 186 15.29 -2.29 -14.38
N MET A 187 14.26 -2.36 -13.56
CA MET A 187 12.95 -1.81 -13.89
C MET A 187 12.97 -0.27 -13.96
N TYR A 188 13.57 0.37 -12.96
CA TYR A 188 13.55 1.83 -12.87
C TYR A 188 14.53 2.47 -13.85
N HIS A 189 15.72 1.92 -14.03
CA HIS A 189 16.65 2.41 -15.05
C HIS A 189 16.06 2.24 -16.44
N GLY A 190 15.50 1.09 -16.79
CA GLY A 190 14.80 0.85 -18.04
C GLY A 190 13.70 1.89 -18.31
N HIS A 191 12.90 2.18 -17.30
CA HIS A 191 11.80 3.14 -17.40
C HIS A 191 12.27 4.60 -17.51
N TYR A 192 13.09 5.07 -16.57
CA TYR A 192 13.47 6.48 -16.47
C TYR A 192 14.55 6.89 -17.49
N ALA A 193 15.49 6.00 -17.80
CA ALA A 193 16.48 6.21 -18.86
C ALA A 193 15.93 5.89 -20.25
N LYS A 194 14.64 5.50 -20.37
CA LYS A 194 13.97 5.13 -21.63
C LYS A 194 14.70 4.04 -22.42
N LYS A 195 15.26 3.06 -21.70
CA LYS A 195 15.95 1.90 -22.26
C LYS A 195 14.99 0.70 -22.24
N GLU A 196 14.13 0.60 -23.24
CA GLU A 196 13.17 -0.50 -23.34
C GLU A 196 13.88 -1.86 -23.39
N GLY A 197 13.40 -2.81 -22.58
CA GLY A 197 14.00 -4.13 -22.49
C GLY A 197 15.36 -4.20 -21.77
N PHE A 198 15.77 -3.13 -21.09
CA PHE A 198 17.02 -3.11 -20.32
C PHE A 198 17.10 -4.30 -19.35
N LYS A 199 18.29 -4.91 -19.33
CA LYS A 199 18.65 -5.95 -18.37
C LYS A 199 19.91 -5.56 -17.64
N ALA A 200 19.87 -5.64 -16.31
CA ALA A 200 21.06 -5.46 -15.49
C ALA A 200 22.00 -6.65 -15.65
N SER A 201 23.30 -6.42 -15.54
CA SER A 201 24.31 -7.48 -15.65
C SER A 201 24.19 -8.49 -14.50
N GLU A 202 24.62 -9.74 -14.76
CA GLU A 202 24.69 -10.77 -13.71
C GLU A 202 25.62 -10.37 -12.58
N GLU A 203 26.71 -9.67 -12.88
CA GLU A 203 27.66 -9.15 -11.88
C GLU A 203 26.98 -8.11 -10.98
N PHE A 204 26.18 -7.21 -11.55
CA PHE A 204 25.40 -6.25 -10.79
C PHE A 204 24.40 -6.92 -9.82
N LEU A 205 23.72 -7.96 -10.29
CA LEU A 205 22.70 -8.68 -9.53
C LEU A 205 23.25 -9.74 -8.57
N ASN A 206 24.55 -10.06 -8.62
CA ASN A 206 25.15 -11.19 -7.87
C ASN A 206 24.87 -11.12 -6.35
N GLU A 207 24.81 -9.93 -5.78
CA GLU A 207 24.55 -9.75 -4.34
C GLU A 207 23.14 -10.19 -3.91
N MET A 208 22.19 -10.27 -4.86
CA MET A 208 20.85 -10.81 -4.56
C MET A 208 20.89 -12.28 -4.12
N GLY A 209 21.91 -13.03 -4.51
CA GLY A 209 22.14 -14.40 -4.03
C GLY A 209 22.54 -14.52 -2.55
N THR A 210 22.77 -13.39 -1.86
CA THR A 210 23.17 -13.38 -0.43
C THR A 210 22.02 -13.29 0.55
N ILE A 211 20.77 -13.14 0.04
CA ILE A 211 19.58 -13.03 0.87
C ILE A 211 18.88 -14.38 0.99
N SER A 212 18.44 -14.74 2.19
CA SER A 212 17.44 -15.78 2.42
C SER A 212 16.04 -15.16 2.38
N TYR A 213 15.03 -15.87 1.88
CA TYR A 213 13.66 -15.41 1.76
C TYR A 213 12.70 -16.12 2.75
N ASP A 214 13.24 -16.74 3.81
CA ASP A 214 12.50 -17.53 4.80
C ASP A 214 12.62 -17.03 6.25
N ASN A 215 13.17 -15.82 6.46
CA ASN A 215 13.29 -15.23 7.79
C ASN A 215 11.94 -14.63 8.21
N GLU A 216 11.21 -15.34 9.06
CA GLU A 216 9.88 -14.95 9.55
C GLU A 216 9.92 -13.67 10.39
N GLU A 217 10.90 -13.52 11.29
CA GLU A 217 11.02 -12.34 12.14
C GLU A 217 11.18 -11.06 11.30
N ASP A 218 12.13 -11.07 10.37
CA ASP A 218 12.35 -9.92 9.49
C ASP A 218 11.18 -9.67 8.54
N PHE A 219 10.48 -10.74 8.11
CA PHE A 219 9.29 -10.61 7.27
C PHE A 219 8.12 -9.92 7.98
N LEU A 220 7.98 -10.11 9.28
CA LEU A 220 6.93 -9.48 10.08
C LEU A 220 7.29 -8.06 10.53
N THR A 221 8.58 -7.75 10.66
CA THR A 221 9.05 -6.49 11.27
C THR A 221 9.66 -5.50 10.27
N SER A 222 10.09 -5.95 9.08
CA SER A 222 10.72 -5.14 8.05
C SER A 222 9.90 -5.12 6.76
N SER A 223 9.25 -3.99 6.48
CA SER A 223 8.52 -3.82 5.22
C SER A 223 9.43 -3.90 3.98
N VAL A 224 10.70 -3.53 4.12
CA VAL A 224 11.67 -3.64 3.02
C VAL A 224 11.96 -5.10 2.70
N TYR A 225 12.15 -5.92 3.75
CA TYR A 225 12.36 -7.36 3.56
C TYR A 225 11.10 -8.05 3.04
N GLU A 226 9.91 -7.71 3.56
CA GLU A 226 8.63 -8.21 3.03
C GLU A 226 8.50 -7.94 1.52
N ASN A 227 8.85 -6.71 1.08
CA ASN A 227 8.83 -6.36 -0.33
C ASN A 227 9.86 -7.14 -1.17
N LEU A 228 11.06 -7.39 -0.65
CA LEU A 228 12.07 -8.21 -1.33
C LEU A 228 11.60 -9.66 -1.50
N VAL A 229 10.99 -10.24 -0.45
CA VAL A 229 10.42 -11.58 -0.50
C VAL A 229 9.30 -11.63 -1.54
N ASN A 230 8.38 -10.66 -1.52
CA ASN A 230 7.32 -10.59 -2.51
C ASN A 230 7.86 -10.42 -3.94
N SER A 231 8.85 -9.54 -4.15
CA SER A 231 9.49 -9.34 -5.46
C SER A 231 10.12 -10.63 -6.00
N HIS A 232 10.82 -11.37 -5.15
CA HIS A 232 11.43 -12.66 -5.50
C HIS A 232 10.38 -13.62 -6.07
N TYR A 233 9.32 -13.90 -5.33
CA TYR A 233 8.27 -14.82 -5.78
C TYR A 233 7.46 -14.29 -6.96
N GLN A 234 7.32 -12.97 -7.11
CA GLN A 234 6.70 -12.36 -8.29
C GLN A 234 7.54 -12.54 -9.56
N LYS A 235 8.87 -12.52 -9.45
CA LYS A 235 9.78 -12.82 -10.57
C LYS A 235 9.71 -14.28 -10.98
N GLU A 236 9.74 -15.21 -10.03
CA GLU A 236 9.54 -16.64 -10.32
C GLU A 236 8.18 -16.92 -10.98
N ALA A 237 7.13 -16.27 -10.49
CA ALA A 237 5.79 -16.37 -11.07
C ALA A 237 5.75 -15.84 -12.52
N ALA A 238 6.48 -14.76 -12.81
CA ALA A 238 6.53 -14.21 -14.17
C ALA A 238 7.21 -15.18 -15.15
N GLU A 239 8.25 -15.91 -14.72
CA GLU A 239 8.90 -16.94 -15.54
C GLU A 239 7.98 -18.17 -15.71
N LEU A 240 7.31 -18.62 -14.65
CA LEU A 240 6.33 -19.72 -14.75
C LEU A 240 5.19 -19.36 -15.70
N ALA A 241 4.65 -18.14 -15.61
CA ALA A 241 3.56 -17.68 -16.46
C ALA A 241 3.92 -17.70 -17.96
N LYS A 242 5.17 -17.35 -18.32
CA LYS A 242 5.64 -17.41 -19.70
C LYS A 242 5.73 -18.85 -20.21
N ASN A 243 6.22 -19.77 -19.36
CA ASN A 243 6.47 -21.16 -19.76
C ASN A 243 5.17 -21.96 -19.90
N ASP A 244 4.22 -21.77 -18.98
CA ASP A 244 3.02 -22.58 -18.88
C ASP A 244 1.78 -21.92 -19.53
N SER A 245 1.92 -20.72 -20.10
CA SER A 245 0.82 -19.95 -20.71
C SER A 245 -0.37 -19.73 -19.75
N ILE A 246 -0.09 -19.57 -18.45
CA ILE A 246 -1.07 -19.26 -17.42
C ILE A 246 -0.98 -17.79 -17.02
N SER A 247 -2.04 -17.26 -16.41
CA SER A 247 -2.01 -15.88 -15.92
C SER A 247 -0.96 -15.70 -14.80
N LYS A 248 -0.33 -14.52 -14.73
CA LYS A 248 0.73 -14.22 -13.77
C LYS A 248 0.25 -14.33 -12.32
N ASP A 249 -1.00 -13.97 -12.05
CA ASP A 249 -1.62 -14.04 -10.73
C ASP A 249 -1.83 -15.49 -10.27
N VAL A 250 -2.29 -16.38 -11.16
CA VAL A 250 -2.38 -17.83 -10.89
C VAL A 250 -0.99 -18.45 -10.74
N ALA A 251 -0.02 -18.05 -11.58
CA ALA A 251 1.36 -18.50 -11.45
C ALA A 251 1.96 -18.14 -10.08
N PHE A 252 1.70 -16.90 -9.60
CA PHE A 252 2.15 -16.47 -8.29
C PHE A 252 1.60 -17.36 -7.17
N LEU A 253 0.32 -17.67 -7.19
CA LEU A 253 -0.30 -18.54 -6.18
C LEU A 253 0.29 -19.96 -6.21
N LYS A 254 0.59 -20.51 -7.40
CA LYS A 254 1.24 -21.81 -7.53
C LYS A 254 2.68 -21.81 -6.97
N ILE A 255 3.46 -20.76 -7.23
CA ILE A 255 4.79 -20.59 -6.68
C ILE A 255 4.72 -20.43 -5.17
N ALA A 256 3.88 -19.54 -4.67
CA ALA A 256 3.73 -19.26 -3.25
C ALA A 256 3.24 -20.48 -2.44
N ALA A 257 2.49 -21.40 -3.04
CA ALA A 257 2.07 -22.64 -2.39
C ALA A 257 3.25 -23.50 -1.91
N ASN A 258 4.43 -23.37 -2.52
CA ASN A 258 5.64 -24.12 -2.17
C ASN A 258 6.50 -23.44 -1.09
N ILE A 259 6.12 -22.26 -0.60
CA ILE A 259 6.82 -21.58 0.49
C ILE A 259 6.68 -22.44 1.76
N ALA A 260 7.82 -22.84 2.34
CA ALA A 260 7.84 -23.73 3.50
C ALA A 260 7.32 -23.04 4.78
N ASN A 261 7.64 -21.75 4.95
CA ASN A 261 7.19 -20.98 6.12
C ASN A 261 5.71 -20.57 5.95
N ASP A 262 4.84 -21.10 6.78
CA ASP A 262 3.38 -20.86 6.72
C ASP A 262 3.00 -19.40 6.98
N THR A 263 3.72 -18.68 7.85
CA THR A 263 3.47 -17.26 8.14
C THR A 263 3.73 -16.41 6.89
N ILE A 264 4.90 -16.59 6.28
CA ILE A 264 5.29 -15.90 5.04
C ILE A 264 4.32 -16.26 3.92
N LYS A 265 4.07 -17.55 3.72
CA LYS A 265 3.16 -18.06 2.70
C LYS A 265 1.76 -17.43 2.80
N ASN A 266 1.12 -17.59 3.96
CA ASN A 266 -0.25 -17.13 4.15
C ASN A 266 -0.39 -15.60 4.01
N LYS A 267 0.59 -14.82 4.52
CA LYS A 267 0.57 -13.36 4.38
C LYS A 267 0.74 -12.95 2.92
N LEU A 268 1.73 -13.49 2.20
CA LEU A 268 1.95 -13.18 0.79
C LEU A 268 0.76 -13.57 -0.09
N VAL A 269 0.27 -14.78 0.06
CA VAL A 269 -0.88 -15.30 -0.69
C VAL A 269 -2.10 -14.42 -0.45
N TYR A 270 -2.40 -14.06 0.80
CA TYR A 270 -3.58 -13.26 1.13
C TYR A 270 -3.46 -11.80 0.66
N VAL A 271 -2.33 -11.13 0.94
CA VAL A 271 -2.12 -9.72 0.55
C VAL A 271 -2.24 -9.55 -0.97
N ASN A 272 -1.67 -10.49 -1.75
CA ASN A 272 -1.80 -10.46 -3.21
C ASN A 272 -3.20 -10.83 -3.69
N SER A 273 -3.93 -11.69 -2.96
CA SER A 273 -5.23 -12.19 -3.41
C SER A 273 -6.42 -11.32 -3.05
N LYS A 274 -6.41 -10.64 -1.89
CA LYS A 274 -7.58 -9.87 -1.43
C LYS A 274 -8.00 -8.74 -2.40
N PHE A 275 -7.06 -8.23 -3.19
CA PHE A 275 -7.32 -7.31 -4.29
C PHE A 275 -7.23 -8.02 -5.65
N GLY A 276 -6.23 -8.90 -5.83
CA GLY A 276 -5.95 -9.60 -7.09
C GLY A 276 -7.14 -10.36 -7.64
N ILE A 277 -7.92 -11.02 -6.78
CA ILE A 277 -9.12 -11.76 -7.20
C ILE A 277 -10.13 -10.89 -7.96
N THR A 278 -10.15 -9.59 -7.71
CA THR A 278 -11.08 -8.66 -8.39
C THR A 278 -10.58 -8.23 -9.78
N TYR A 279 -9.35 -8.57 -10.15
CA TYR A 279 -8.72 -8.21 -11.43
C TYR A 279 -8.36 -9.41 -12.30
N THR A 280 -8.48 -10.64 -11.76
CA THR A 280 -8.13 -11.84 -12.53
C THR A 280 -9.10 -12.06 -13.70
N ASN A 281 -8.55 -12.57 -14.81
CA ASN A 281 -9.32 -13.02 -15.95
C ASN A 281 -9.67 -14.52 -15.87
N ASP A 282 -9.10 -15.24 -14.88
CA ASP A 282 -9.38 -16.65 -14.59
C ASP A 282 -9.80 -16.82 -13.13
N LEU A 283 -11.06 -16.48 -12.86
CA LEU A 283 -11.60 -16.49 -11.50
C LEU A 283 -11.57 -17.89 -10.85
N GLU A 284 -11.89 -18.93 -11.62
CA GLU A 284 -11.93 -20.32 -11.14
C GLU A 284 -10.50 -20.84 -10.85
N GLY A 285 -9.58 -20.63 -11.79
CA GLY A 285 -8.18 -21.01 -11.63
C GLY A 285 -7.50 -20.26 -10.48
N PHE A 286 -7.78 -18.96 -10.36
CA PHE A 286 -7.28 -18.12 -9.26
C PHE A 286 -7.78 -18.64 -7.91
N TYR A 287 -9.10 -18.85 -7.77
CA TYR A 287 -9.70 -19.32 -6.52
C TYR A 287 -9.15 -20.71 -6.14
N SER A 288 -9.08 -21.64 -7.10
CA SER A 288 -8.54 -22.99 -6.86
C SER A 288 -7.08 -22.95 -6.41
N ALA A 289 -6.25 -22.12 -7.06
CA ALA A 289 -4.84 -21.94 -6.70
C ALA A 289 -4.69 -21.30 -5.31
N PHE A 290 -5.52 -20.31 -4.97
CA PHE A 290 -5.51 -19.71 -3.64
C PHE A 290 -5.88 -20.72 -2.55
N MET A 291 -6.95 -21.49 -2.74
CA MET A 291 -7.41 -22.50 -1.78
C MET A 291 -6.37 -23.60 -1.55
N ALA A 292 -5.58 -23.92 -2.57
CA ALA A 292 -4.47 -24.88 -2.44
C ALA A 292 -3.25 -24.27 -1.72
N ALA A 293 -2.98 -22.97 -1.91
CA ALA A 293 -1.82 -22.30 -1.33
C ALA A 293 -2.01 -21.89 0.13
N SER A 294 -3.20 -21.38 0.49
CA SER A 294 -3.46 -20.89 1.85
C SER A 294 -3.77 -22.02 2.81
N THR A 295 -3.20 -21.97 4.03
CA THR A 295 -3.56 -22.82 5.17
C THR A 295 -4.37 -22.06 6.24
N ASN A 296 -4.63 -20.75 6.03
CA ASN A 296 -5.35 -19.89 6.97
C ASN A 296 -6.86 -19.87 6.65
N GLU A 297 -7.68 -20.40 7.55
CA GLU A 297 -9.13 -20.52 7.34
C GLU A 297 -9.87 -19.17 7.31
N VAL A 298 -9.38 -18.17 8.02
CA VAL A 298 -9.97 -16.80 7.96
C VAL A 298 -9.76 -16.20 6.59
N ASN A 299 -8.54 -16.31 6.05
CA ASN A 299 -8.21 -15.84 4.71
C ASN A 299 -8.99 -16.59 3.63
N LYS A 300 -9.12 -17.92 3.79
CA LYS A 300 -9.92 -18.76 2.89
C LYS A 300 -11.38 -18.32 2.86
N LYS A 301 -11.96 -18.04 4.03
CA LYS A 301 -13.33 -17.54 4.10
C LYS A 301 -13.50 -16.20 3.37
N ASP A 302 -12.63 -15.22 3.62
CA ASP A 302 -12.72 -13.90 2.96
C ASP A 302 -12.62 -13.99 1.43
N ILE A 303 -11.68 -14.81 0.93
CA ILE A 303 -11.53 -15.00 -0.52
C ILE A 303 -12.69 -15.81 -1.10
N THR A 304 -13.26 -16.76 -0.37
CA THR A 304 -14.46 -17.48 -0.78
C THR A 304 -15.68 -16.55 -0.88
N ASP A 305 -15.86 -15.64 0.07
CA ASP A 305 -16.92 -14.64 0.02
C ASP A 305 -16.75 -13.72 -1.21
N SER A 306 -15.51 -13.27 -1.46
CA SER A 306 -15.15 -12.47 -2.64
C SER A 306 -15.41 -13.24 -3.95
N TYR A 307 -14.99 -14.51 -4.03
CA TYR A 307 -15.22 -15.39 -5.19
C TYR A 307 -16.70 -15.57 -5.49
N ASN A 308 -17.52 -15.87 -4.47
CA ASN A 308 -18.96 -16.04 -4.63
C ASN A 308 -19.63 -14.75 -5.14
N LYS A 309 -19.20 -13.59 -4.64
CA LYS A 309 -19.69 -12.29 -5.13
C LYS A 309 -19.30 -12.07 -6.58
N LEU A 310 -18.04 -12.33 -6.95
CA LEU A 310 -17.57 -12.15 -8.34
C LEU A 310 -18.24 -13.11 -9.32
N LYS A 311 -18.60 -14.33 -8.90
CA LYS A 311 -19.41 -15.24 -9.75
C LYS A 311 -20.76 -14.65 -10.10
N SER A 312 -21.37 -13.90 -9.20
CA SER A 312 -22.65 -13.21 -9.47
C SER A 312 -22.51 -12.03 -10.45
N LEU A 313 -21.28 -11.64 -10.78
CA LEU A 313 -20.93 -10.56 -11.72
C LEU A 313 -20.41 -11.11 -13.06
N ALA A 314 -20.67 -12.37 -13.37
CA ALA A 314 -20.27 -12.97 -14.63
C ALA A 314 -20.99 -12.33 -15.83
N LYS A 315 -20.41 -12.47 -17.03
CA LYS A 315 -21.02 -12.01 -18.28
C LYS A 315 -22.46 -12.53 -18.42
N GLY A 316 -23.39 -11.65 -18.80
CA GLY A 316 -24.81 -11.92 -18.97
C GLY A 316 -25.65 -11.75 -17.68
N MET A 317 -25.05 -11.60 -16.51
CA MET A 317 -25.79 -11.30 -15.28
C MET A 317 -26.21 -9.82 -15.25
N VAL A 318 -27.26 -9.52 -14.50
CA VAL A 318 -27.75 -8.15 -14.33
C VAL A 318 -26.69 -7.31 -13.59
N SER A 319 -26.37 -6.15 -14.14
CA SER A 319 -25.42 -5.22 -13.56
C SER A 319 -25.92 -4.63 -12.22
N PRO A 320 -25.09 -4.54 -11.18
CA PRO A 320 -25.29 -3.55 -10.12
C PRO A 320 -25.54 -2.17 -10.71
N LYS A 321 -26.38 -1.36 -10.06
CA LYS A 321 -26.78 -0.05 -10.59
C LYS A 321 -26.18 1.08 -9.80
N PHE A 322 -25.89 2.18 -10.47
CA PHE A 322 -25.84 3.49 -9.87
C PHE A 322 -27.20 4.17 -10.08
N GLU A 323 -27.69 4.82 -9.03
CA GLU A 323 -29.02 5.45 -9.03
C GLU A 323 -28.91 6.87 -8.53
N GLY A 324 -29.34 7.84 -9.38
CA GLY A 324 -29.43 9.23 -9.01
C GLY A 324 -28.10 9.90 -8.67
N TYR A 325 -26.97 9.45 -9.26
CA TYR A 325 -25.68 10.11 -9.03
C TYR A 325 -25.65 11.51 -9.65
N GLU A 326 -25.04 12.47 -8.93
CA GLU A 326 -24.89 13.84 -9.40
C GLU A 326 -24.17 13.86 -10.77
N ASN A 327 -24.77 14.52 -11.75
CA ASN A 327 -24.19 14.72 -13.06
C ASN A 327 -23.52 16.10 -13.13
N PHE A 328 -22.29 16.15 -13.62
CA PHE A 328 -21.55 17.39 -13.81
C PHE A 328 -22.31 18.45 -14.64
N LYS A 329 -23.07 17.98 -15.66
CA LYS A 329 -23.91 18.85 -16.50
C LYS A 329 -25.20 19.31 -15.83
N GLY A 330 -25.41 18.93 -14.57
CA GLY A 330 -26.61 19.22 -13.77
C GLY A 330 -27.59 18.08 -13.72
N GLY A 331 -28.38 18.07 -12.63
CA GLY A 331 -29.32 16.97 -12.34
C GLY A 331 -28.62 15.71 -11.88
N THR A 332 -29.27 14.58 -12.08
CA THR A 332 -28.78 13.26 -11.71
C THR A 332 -28.90 12.28 -12.87
N THR A 333 -28.12 11.21 -12.82
CA THR A 333 -28.18 10.12 -13.82
C THR A 333 -28.15 8.78 -13.13
N SER A 334 -28.96 7.85 -13.62
CA SER A 334 -29.01 6.45 -13.21
C SER A 334 -28.63 5.53 -14.39
N LEU A 335 -28.18 4.33 -14.11
CA LEU A 335 -27.85 3.36 -15.15
C LEU A 335 -29.08 3.08 -16.06
N ASP A 336 -30.27 3.04 -15.49
CA ASP A 336 -31.51 2.77 -16.25
C ASP A 336 -31.85 3.87 -17.26
N ASP A 337 -31.36 5.10 -17.10
CA ASP A 337 -31.50 6.19 -18.06
C ASP A 337 -30.71 5.96 -19.36
N LEU A 338 -29.74 5.05 -19.32
CA LEU A 338 -28.82 4.74 -20.42
C LEU A 338 -29.20 3.44 -21.17
N LYS A 339 -30.34 2.80 -20.82
CA LYS A 339 -30.83 1.61 -21.51
C LYS A 339 -30.99 1.84 -23.01
N GLY A 340 -30.71 0.80 -23.79
CA GLY A 340 -30.72 0.83 -25.25
C GLY A 340 -29.33 1.10 -25.86
N LYS A 341 -28.33 1.44 -25.05
CA LYS A 341 -26.94 1.59 -25.47
C LYS A 341 -26.01 0.75 -24.59
N PHE A 342 -24.87 0.38 -25.13
CA PHE A 342 -23.76 -0.09 -24.29
C PHE A 342 -23.29 1.03 -23.37
N VAL A 343 -22.83 0.67 -22.17
CA VAL A 343 -22.27 1.64 -21.21
C VAL A 343 -20.87 1.16 -20.82
N TYR A 344 -19.87 1.96 -21.19
CA TYR A 344 -18.50 1.77 -20.73
C TYR A 344 -18.25 2.68 -19.53
N VAL A 345 -18.09 2.06 -18.35
CA VAL A 345 -17.95 2.78 -17.10
C VAL A 345 -16.47 2.82 -16.70
N ASP A 346 -15.97 4.01 -16.39
CA ASP A 346 -14.70 4.29 -15.75
C ASP A 346 -14.93 4.71 -14.30
N VAL A 347 -14.40 3.96 -13.34
CA VAL A 347 -14.43 4.33 -11.91
C VAL A 347 -13.07 4.88 -11.52
N TRP A 348 -13.06 6.15 -11.10
CA TRP A 348 -11.85 6.93 -10.92
C TRP A 348 -11.90 7.89 -9.70
N ALA A 349 -10.82 8.65 -9.46
CA ALA A 349 -10.78 9.75 -8.50
C ALA A 349 -9.71 10.79 -8.88
N THR A 350 -9.88 12.02 -8.43
CA THR A 350 -8.97 13.15 -8.73
C THR A 350 -7.53 12.93 -8.24
N TRP A 351 -7.33 12.16 -7.20
CA TRP A 351 -6.03 11.80 -6.62
C TRP A 351 -5.40 10.56 -7.27
N CYS A 352 -6.10 9.85 -8.16
CA CYS A 352 -5.66 8.60 -8.76
C CYS A 352 -4.72 8.86 -9.96
N GLY A 353 -3.42 8.75 -9.76
CA GLY A 353 -2.41 8.92 -10.83
C GLY A 353 -2.62 7.99 -12.02
N PRO A 354 -2.76 6.66 -11.81
CA PRO A 354 -3.05 5.72 -12.90
C PRO A 354 -4.34 6.00 -13.66
N CYS A 355 -5.40 6.53 -12.99
CA CYS A 355 -6.64 6.93 -13.66
C CYS A 355 -6.39 8.11 -14.59
N LYS A 356 -5.64 9.11 -14.13
CA LYS A 356 -5.29 10.29 -14.95
C LYS A 356 -4.45 9.92 -16.17
N ALA A 357 -3.63 8.88 -16.09
CA ALA A 357 -2.86 8.39 -17.22
C ALA A 357 -3.74 7.79 -18.33
N GLU A 358 -4.96 7.33 -18.02
CA GLU A 358 -5.91 6.80 -19.00
C GLU A 358 -6.77 7.90 -19.67
N ILE A 359 -6.83 9.11 -19.12
CA ILE A 359 -7.66 10.21 -19.65
C ILE A 359 -7.41 10.50 -21.14
N PRO A 360 -6.17 10.64 -21.62
CA PRO A 360 -5.94 10.90 -23.07
C PRO A 360 -6.54 9.81 -23.95
N PHE A 361 -6.36 8.54 -23.60
CA PHE A 361 -6.88 7.41 -24.37
C PHE A 361 -8.40 7.33 -24.31
N LEU A 362 -9.01 7.65 -23.15
CA LEU A 362 -10.46 7.71 -23.00
C LEU A 362 -11.07 8.78 -23.91
N LYS A 363 -10.45 9.97 -23.98
CA LYS A 363 -10.88 11.07 -24.88
C LYS A 363 -10.81 10.67 -26.36
N GLU A 364 -9.77 9.94 -26.76
CA GLU A 364 -9.64 9.42 -28.12
C GLU A 364 -10.74 8.40 -28.45
N LEU A 365 -11.05 7.51 -27.49
CA LEU A 365 -12.14 6.53 -27.63
C LEU A 365 -13.51 7.21 -27.73
N GLU A 366 -13.81 8.17 -26.86
CA GLU A 366 -15.04 8.95 -26.89
C GLU A 366 -15.23 9.64 -28.25
N ALA A 367 -14.17 10.24 -28.77
CA ALA A 367 -14.20 10.88 -30.10
C ALA A 367 -14.44 9.86 -31.23
N LYS A 368 -13.77 8.68 -31.18
CA LYS A 368 -13.88 7.62 -32.17
C LYS A 368 -15.27 6.96 -32.21
N TYR A 369 -15.88 6.81 -31.05
CA TYR A 369 -17.17 6.14 -30.88
C TYR A 369 -18.34 7.13 -30.72
N HIS A 370 -18.11 8.41 -30.94
CA HIS A 370 -19.16 9.42 -30.90
C HIS A 370 -20.30 9.10 -31.85
N GLY A 371 -21.52 9.11 -31.35
CA GLY A 371 -22.73 8.78 -32.16
C GLY A 371 -22.95 7.31 -32.44
N LYS A 372 -22.09 6.42 -31.97
CA LYS A 372 -22.31 4.98 -32.02
C LYS A 372 -23.20 4.49 -30.87
N ASN A 373 -23.46 3.19 -30.82
CA ASN A 373 -24.36 2.57 -29.84
C ASN A 373 -23.68 2.34 -28.47
N ILE A 374 -22.94 3.34 -27.96
CA ILE A 374 -22.25 3.29 -26.66
C ILE A 374 -22.26 4.65 -25.99
N GLU A 375 -22.39 4.66 -24.65
CA GLU A 375 -22.15 5.80 -23.78
C GLU A 375 -20.93 5.55 -22.90
N PHE A 376 -20.14 6.60 -22.68
CA PHE A 376 -18.99 6.60 -21.78
C PHE A 376 -19.39 7.31 -20.49
N VAL A 377 -19.20 6.64 -19.35
CA VAL A 377 -19.61 7.12 -18.03
C VAL A 377 -18.40 7.07 -17.10
N SER A 378 -17.98 8.21 -16.57
CA SER A 378 -16.94 8.26 -15.56
C SER A 378 -17.57 8.54 -14.18
N ILE A 379 -17.36 7.63 -13.22
CA ILE A 379 -17.88 7.73 -11.85
C ILE A 379 -16.72 8.05 -10.91
N SER A 380 -16.74 9.27 -10.33
CA SER A 380 -15.78 9.63 -9.29
C SER A 380 -16.16 9.02 -7.95
N VAL A 381 -15.18 8.40 -7.27
CA VAL A 381 -15.27 7.93 -5.88
C VAL A 381 -14.55 8.87 -4.91
N ASP A 382 -14.35 10.13 -5.29
CA ASP A 382 -13.83 11.14 -4.39
C ASP A 382 -14.76 11.33 -3.18
N VAL A 383 -14.17 11.75 -2.05
CA VAL A 383 -14.97 12.09 -0.86
C VAL A 383 -15.60 13.47 -1.01
N ALA A 384 -16.69 13.74 -0.29
CA ALA A 384 -17.47 14.99 -0.40
C ALA A 384 -16.62 16.27 -0.27
N LYS A 385 -15.56 16.27 0.54
CA LYS A 385 -14.64 17.42 0.68
C LYS A 385 -13.83 17.73 -0.58
N ASP A 386 -13.68 16.77 -1.49
CA ASP A 386 -12.94 16.91 -2.74
C ASP A 386 -13.86 17.11 -3.96
N HIS A 387 -15.18 17.36 -3.72
CA HIS A 387 -16.16 17.56 -4.77
C HIS A 387 -15.80 18.74 -5.71
N ASP A 388 -15.35 19.87 -5.17
CA ASP A 388 -14.94 21.02 -5.99
C ASP A 388 -13.70 20.69 -6.83
N LYS A 389 -12.77 19.86 -6.32
CA LYS A 389 -11.63 19.38 -7.10
C LYS A 389 -12.08 18.51 -8.27
N TRP A 390 -13.08 17.65 -8.06
CA TRP A 390 -13.67 16.87 -9.13
C TRP A 390 -14.24 17.77 -10.23
N LYS A 391 -15.06 18.78 -9.88
CA LYS A 391 -15.61 19.73 -10.84
C LYS A 391 -14.52 20.47 -11.62
N THR A 392 -13.54 20.99 -10.91
CA THR A 392 -12.42 21.70 -11.51
C THR A 392 -11.66 20.79 -12.50
N MET A 393 -11.37 19.54 -12.12
CA MET A 393 -10.65 18.62 -13.00
C MET A 393 -11.47 18.22 -14.22
N VAL A 394 -12.79 18.02 -14.10
CA VAL A 394 -13.66 17.75 -15.25
C VAL A 394 -13.63 18.90 -16.26
N GLU A 395 -13.62 20.16 -15.77
CA GLU A 395 -13.53 21.36 -16.61
C GLU A 395 -12.15 21.52 -17.27
N GLU A 396 -11.09 21.51 -16.43
CA GLU A 396 -9.71 21.78 -16.90
C GLU A 396 -9.21 20.73 -17.88
N GLU A 397 -9.53 19.47 -17.63
CA GLU A 397 -9.18 18.36 -18.50
C GLU A 397 -10.16 18.21 -19.68
N ASP A 398 -11.21 19.04 -19.76
CA ASP A 398 -12.26 18.96 -20.79
C ASP A 398 -12.78 17.51 -20.97
N LEU A 399 -13.15 16.87 -19.84
CA LEU A 399 -13.66 15.49 -19.86
C LEU A 399 -15.04 15.47 -20.49
N LYS A 400 -15.17 14.64 -21.53
CA LYS A 400 -16.45 14.48 -22.27
C LYS A 400 -17.32 13.42 -21.60
N GLY A 401 -18.15 12.73 -22.32
CA GLY A 401 -19.01 11.69 -21.79
C GLY A 401 -19.93 12.16 -20.66
N ILE A 402 -20.36 11.21 -19.84
CA ILE A 402 -21.20 11.43 -18.67
C ILE A 402 -20.32 11.39 -17.43
N GLN A 403 -20.14 12.53 -16.76
CA GLN A 403 -19.31 12.65 -15.57
C GLN A 403 -20.19 12.65 -14.34
N LEU A 404 -20.02 11.66 -13.47
CA LEU A 404 -20.84 11.42 -12.29
C LEU A 404 -20.01 11.49 -11.00
N PHE A 405 -20.60 12.03 -9.95
CA PHE A 405 -20.07 11.97 -8.59
C PHE A 405 -20.85 10.95 -7.77
N SER A 406 -20.18 9.96 -7.19
CA SER A 406 -20.87 8.90 -6.45
C SER A 406 -21.42 9.41 -5.11
N ASP A 407 -22.59 8.90 -4.71
CA ASP A 407 -23.34 9.34 -3.52
C ASP A 407 -22.62 9.07 -2.20
N LYS A 408 -21.86 7.96 -2.13
CA LYS A 408 -21.18 7.47 -0.90
C LYS A 408 -19.74 7.05 -1.18
N ASN A 409 -19.08 7.65 -2.19
CA ASN A 409 -17.71 7.30 -2.59
C ASN A 409 -17.50 5.77 -2.71
N TRP A 410 -16.53 5.18 -2.01
CA TRP A 410 -16.24 3.74 -1.98
C TRP A 410 -17.37 2.86 -1.41
N GLN A 411 -18.31 3.44 -0.68
CA GLN A 411 -19.44 2.74 -0.06
C GLN A 411 -20.72 2.81 -0.92
N SER A 412 -20.65 3.40 -2.11
CA SER A 412 -21.79 3.45 -3.01
C SER A 412 -22.19 2.05 -3.49
N ASP A 413 -23.48 1.87 -3.75
CA ASP A 413 -24.05 0.55 -4.08
C ASP A 413 -23.46 -0.02 -5.37
N PHE A 414 -23.10 0.83 -6.33
CA PHE A 414 -22.43 0.41 -7.56
C PHE A 414 -21.02 -0.12 -7.28
N VAL A 415 -20.22 0.62 -6.48
CA VAL A 415 -18.84 0.26 -6.16
C VAL A 415 -18.78 -1.02 -5.34
N THR A 416 -19.60 -1.12 -4.30
CA THR A 416 -19.67 -2.32 -3.45
C THR A 416 -20.35 -3.48 -4.17
N GLY A 417 -21.33 -3.19 -5.03
CA GLY A 417 -22.01 -4.14 -5.89
C GLY A 417 -21.05 -4.88 -6.82
N TYR A 418 -20.12 -4.15 -7.43
CA TYR A 418 -19.06 -4.72 -8.28
C TYR A 418 -17.83 -5.20 -7.52
N LEU A 419 -17.82 -5.13 -6.18
CA LEU A 419 -16.66 -5.46 -5.35
C LEU A 419 -15.40 -4.69 -5.79
N ILE A 420 -15.55 -3.41 -6.13
CA ILE A 420 -14.43 -2.58 -6.55
C ILE A 420 -13.58 -2.24 -5.33
N LYS A 421 -12.37 -2.79 -5.26
CA LYS A 421 -11.40 -2.58 -4.18
C LYS A 421 -10.23 -1.66 -4.59
N GLY A 422 -10.18 -1.25 -5.85
CA GLY A 422 -9.12 -0.38 -6.39
C GLY A 422 -9.52 0.27 -7.72
N ILE A 423 -8.89 1.38 -8.03
CA ILE A 423 -9.09 2.17 -9.26
C ILE A 423 -7.74 2.39 -9.98
N PRO A 424 -7.76 2.56 -11.33
CA PRO A 424 -8.95 2.61 -12.19
C PRO A 424 -9.64 1.25 -12.32
N ARG A 425 -10.96 1.26 -12.50
CA ARG A 425 -11.76 0.09 -12.82
C ARG A 425 -12.65 0.39 -14.00
N PHE A 426 -12.65 -0.50 -15.00
CA PHE A 426 -13.46 -0.36 -16.19
C PHE A 426 -14.48 -1.49 -16.27
N ILE A 427 -15.68 -1.17 -16.71
CA ILE A 427 -16.81 -2.10 -16.78
C ILE A 427 -17.54 -1.86 -18.09
N LEU A 428 -17.96 -2.92 -18.78
CA LEU A 428 -18.83 -2.84 -19.97
C LEU A 428 -20.16 -3.50 -19.68
N ILE A 429 -21.24 -2.75 -19.94
CA ILE A 429 -22.64 -3.16 -19.72
C ILE A 429 -23.37 -3.12 -21.07
N ASP A 430 -24.23 -4.11 -21.34
CA ASP A 430 -25.02 -4.21 -22.58
C ASP A 430 -26.25 -3.27 -22.58
N PRO A 431 -26.94 -3.09 -23.74
CA PRO A 431 -28.12 -2.23 -23.83
C PRO A 431 -29.32 -2.66 -22.96
N ASN A 432 -29.33 -3.90 -22.45
CA ASN A 432 -30.37 -4.41 -21.54
C ASN A 432 -30.01 -4.21 -20.06
N GLY A 433 -28.79 -3.71 -19.76
CA GLY A 433 -28.30 -3.53 -18.40
C GLY A 433 -27.63 -4.80 -17.82
N ASN A 434 -27.19 -5.74 -18.67
CA ASN A 434 -26.43 -6.91 -18.24
C ASN A 434 -24.93 -6.69 -18.40
N ILE A 435 -24.15 -7.38 -17.60
CA ILE A 435 -22.69 -7.30 -17.62
C ILE A 435 -22.13 -7.95 -18.88
N VAL A 436 -21.36 -7.22 -19.69
CA VAL A 436 -20.48 -7.77 -20.73
C VAL A 436 -19.14 -8.13 -20.12
N SER A 437 -18.58 -7.20 -19.29
CA SER A 437 -17.36 -7.42 -18.54
C SER A 437 -17.38 -6.61 -17.25
N SER A 438 -17.17 -7.25 -16.11
CA SER A 438 -16.99 -6.58 -14.80
C SER A 438 -15.55 -6.09 -14.56
N ASN A 439 -14.64 -6.45 -15.47
CA ASN A 439 -13.24 -6.00 -15.50
C ASN A 439 -12.83 -5.82 -16.97
N ALA A 440 -13.40 -4.79 -17.63
CA ALA A 440 -13.09 -4.51 -19.02
C ALA A 440 -11.66 -3.98 -19.20
N PRO A 441 -11.03 -4.18 -20.36
CA PRO A 441 -9.72 -3.61 -20.68
C PRO A 441 -9.71 -2.10 -20.53
N ARG A 442 -8.50 -1.54 -20.25
CA ARG A 442 -8.29 -0.10 -20.14
C ARG A 442 -8.41 0.60 -21.49
N PRO A 443 -8.70 1.91 -21.51
CA PRO A 443 -8.71 2.71 -22.74
C PRO A 443 -7.41 2.61 -23.55
N SER A 444 -6.25 2.51 -22.89
CA SER A 444 -4.94 2.36 -23.53
C SER A 444 -4.68 0.96 -24.13
N GLU A 445 -5.50 -0.03 -23.82
CA GLU A 445 -5.28 -1.42 -24.26
C GLU A 445 -6.01 -1.72 -25.57
N LYS A 446 -5.32 -2.30 -26.55
CA LYS A 446 -5.91 -2.74 -27.83
C LYS A 446 -7.07 -3.72 -27.66
N LYS A 447 -7.01 -4.54 -26.62
CA LYS A 447 -8.06 -5.50 -26.26
C LYS A 447 -9.43 -4.86 -26.04
N LEU A 448 -9.48 -3.56 -25.69
CA LEU A 448 -10.76 -2.87 -25.54
C LEU A 448 -11.47 -2.70 -26.88
N ILE A 449 -10.72 -2.35 -27.94
CA ILE A 449 -11.27 -2.22 -29.30
C ILE A 449 -11.77 -3.59 -29.80
N GLU A 450 -10.98 -4.65 -29.56
CA GLU A 450 -11.37 -6.02 -29.90
C GLU A 450 -12.69 -6.40 -29.18
N MET A 451 -12.82 -6.06 -27.90
CA MET A 451 -14.06 -6.30 -27.14
C MET A 451 -15.25 -5.51 -27.69
N PHE A 452 -15.04 -4.26 -28.13
CA PHE A 452 -16.10 -3.45 -28.75
C PHE A 452 -16.52 -4.05 -30.09
N ASP A 453 -15.58 -4.47 -30.93
CA ASP A 453 -15.84 -5.09 -32.22
C ASP A 453 -16.63 -6.44 -32.06
N GLU A 454 -16.25 -7.28 -31.07
CA GLU A 454 -16.95 -8.52 -30.72
C GLU A 454 -18.41 -8.30 -30.30
N ASN A 455 -18.74 -7.13 -29.77
CA ASN A 455 -20.08 -6.76 -29.33
C ASN A 455 -20.82 -5.88 -30.36
N ASN A 456 -20.24 -5.64 -31.54
CA ASN A 456 -20.80 -4.82 -32.63
C ASN A 456 -21.10 -3.36 -32.21
N ILE A 457 -20.19 -2.77 -31.42
CA ILE A 457 -20.27 -1.38 -30.93
C ILE A 457 -19.76 -0.40 -32.00
#